data_00cb1c0c69c90cc895bbaa4f5b450b40
#
_entry.id   00cb1c0c69c90cc895bbaa4f5b450b40
#
_cell.length_a   1.000
_cell.length_b   1.000
_cell.length_c   1.000
_cell.angle_alpha   90.00
_cell.angle_beta   90.00
_cell.angle_gamma   90.00
#
_symmetry.space_group_name_H-M   'P 1'
#
loop_
_entity.id
_entity.type
_entity.pdbx_description
1 polymer ?
#
loop_
_entity_poly.entity_id
_entity_poly.type
_entity_poly.pdbx_seq_one_letter_code
_entity_poly.pdbx_strand_id
1 'polypeptide(L)'
;MSTAVTGTPAGASTRGRWGLVAAALLLQFAIGAVYAWSTFAKALQAAGPFHLSKTDAALPFEVTIGMIFIGTYIGGRIQDRRGPRTVALVGGALYGIGTVLASFAHSRQDLWLLVLGYGVIGGFGLGVAYIVPIAMLQKWFPDKRGLITGLAVGGFGFGAVFTSPVAKRLIDGDPSIPTKAFLPLGIAYLVMALAGASFFRNPPAGYAVPGFTPVAGKGTGDEGYTQGQALRTPQWYLLAAILTLNVTAGIALISQAASSFSDIAGYSTAAAASAVGILGLFNGGGRILFAAASERTGRMPAFVAMLGLQGVCFLLLPHATNAALFFALAAVIYLCYGGGFGTMPATAGDFFGVKNAGAIYGAMIIGWSLGGVVGPQIVSRLIGADKGYTRAYTTIAVIALVSMVLPLFTRLPKDRVAVAAGHADVPAGARR
;
A
#
# COMPACT_ATOMS: atom_id res chain seq x y z
N MET A 1 6.92 -57.61 10.50
CA MET A 1 7.85 -56.54 10.96
C MET A 1 7.68 -55.36 10.06
N SER A 2 6.85 -54.42 10.52
CA SER A 2 6.59 -53.16 9.82
C SER A 2 7.28 -52.03 10.60
N THR A 3 8.37 -51.52 10.09
CA THR A 3 9.09 -50.39 10.69
C THR A 3 8.35 -49.11 10.29
N ALA A 4 7.57 -48.60 11.24
CA ALA A 4 7.00 -47.26 11.18
C ALA A 4 8.15 -46.23 11.22
N VAL A 5 8.43 -45.57 10.08
CA VAL A 5 9.30 -44.42 10.05
C VAL A 5 8.50 -43.23 10.54
N THR A 6 8.58 -43.01 11.87
CA THR A 6 8.12 -41.77 12.48
C THR A 6 9.18 -40.67 12.30
N GLY A 7 9.32 -40.18 11.10
CA GLY A 7 10.06 -38.96 10.84
C GLY A 7 9.14 -37.76 11.09
N THR A 8 9.21 -37.17 12.27
CA THR A 8 8.66 -35.83 12.54
C THR A 8 9.31 -34.88 11.54
N PRO A 9 8.57 -34.19 10.65
CA PRO A 9 9.18 -33.23 9.77
C PRO A 9 9.87 -32.17 10.62
N ALA A 10 11.17 -31.98 10.39
CA ALA A 10 11.97 -30.97 11.08
C ALA A 10 11.26 -29.63 10.94
N GLY A 11 10.69 -29.14 12.04
CA GLY A 11 9.96 -27.89 12.10
C GLY A 11 10.86 -26.79 11.57
N ALA A 12 10.52 -26.18 10.45
CA ALA A 12 11.23 -25.01 9.95
C ALA A 12 11.23 -23.98 11.08
N SER A 13 12.44 -23.63 11.57
CA SER A 13 12.61 -22.77 12.74
C SER A 13 11.80 -21.49 12.59
N THR A 14 10.85 -21.26 13.49
CA THR A 14 10.02 -20.04 13.50
C THR A 14 10.86 -18.77 13.72
N ARG A 15 12.08 -18.91 14.24
CA ARG A 15 13.04 -17.79 14.38
C ARG A 15 13.48 -17.23 13.04
N GLY A 16 13.65 -18.07 12.01
CA GLY A 16 14.09 -17.62 10.67
C GLY A 16 13.04 -16.81 9.89
N ARG A 17 11.74 -16.89 10.22
CA ARG A 17 10.67 -16.16 9.50
C ARG A 17 10.72 -14.64 9.71
N TRP A 18 11.22 -14.16 10.86
CA TRP A 18 11.37 -12.72 11.13
C TRP A 18 12.48 -12.07 10.28
N GLY A 19 13.49 -12.84 9.86
CA GLY A 19 14.46 -12.38 8.88
C GLY A 19 13.84 -12.03 7.53
N LEU A 20 12.78 -12.76 7.13
CA LEU A 20 12.02 -12.46 5.92
C LEU A 20 11.21 -11.14 6.06
N VAL A 21 10.76 -10.80 7.28
CA VAL A 21 10.10 -9.52 7.55
C VAL A 21 11.10 -8.37 7.38
N ALA A 22 12.30 -8.49 7.93
CA ALA A 22 13.37 -7.49 7.75
C ALA A 22 13.74 -7.31 6.28
N ALA A 23 13.89 -8.42 5.54
CA ALA A 23 14.15 -8.39 4.11
C ALA A 23 13.00 -7.75 3.30
N ALA A 24 11.74 -8.03 3.70
CA ALA A 24 10.55 -7.41 3.11
C ALA A 24 10.50 -5.90 3.38
N LEU A 25 10.82 -5.47 4.60
CA LEU A 25 10.89 -4.06 4.96
C LEU A 25 11.95 -3.32 4.13
N LEU A 26 13.12 -3.93 3.93
CA LEU A 26 14.19 -3.34 3.12
C LEU A 26 13.73 -3.07 1.68
N LEU A 27 13.07 -4.04 1.03
CA LEU A 27 12.47 -3.85 -0.29
C LEU A 27 11.38 -2.77 -0.26
N GLN A 28 10.47 -2.84 0.71
CA GLN A 28 9.33 -1.92 0.80
C GLN A 28 9.76 -0.48 1.08
N PHE A 29 10.82 -0.26 1.88
CA PHE A 29 11.41 1.07 2.07
C PHE A 29 11.96 1.63 0.76
N ALA A 30 12.66 0.81 -0.03
CA ALA A 30 13.22 1.25 -1.30
C ALA A 30 12.11 1.70 -2.26
N ILE A 31 11.09 0.88 -2.48
CA ILE A 31 10.00 1.21 -3.42
C ILE A 31 9.03 2.25 -2.87
N GLY A 32 8.91 2.39 -1.54
CA GLY A 32 8.10 3.41 -0.87
C GLY A 32 8.64 4.84 -1.04
N ALA A 33 9.86 4.97 -1.53
CA ALA A 33 10.46 6.24 -1.93
C ALA A 33 9.64 7.02 -2.97
N VAL A 34 8.74 6.36 -3.69
CA VAL A 34 7.83 7.00 -4.65
C VAL A 34 7.00 8.14 -4.04
N TYR A 35 6.67 8.07 -2.76
CA TYR A 35 5.96 9.15 -2.06
C TYR A 35 6.81 10.41 -1.80
N ALA A 36 8.12 10.35 -2.02
CA ALA A 36 9.00 11.52 -1.97
C ALA A 36 8.93 12.38 -3.25
N TRP A 37 8.13 11.97 -4.26
CA TRP A 37 8.03 12.67 -5.55
C TRP A 37 7.73 14.17 -5.41
N SER A 38 6.92 14.58 -4.43
CA SER A 38 6.62 16.00 -4.19
C SER A 38 7.86 16.88 -4.00
N THR A 39 8.95 16.33 -3.43
CA THR A 39 10.23 17.02 -3.29
C THR A 39 10.86 17.30 -4.65
N PHE A 40 10.83 16.31 -5.55
CA PHE A 40 11.34 16.45 -6.91
C PHE A 40 10.44 17.36 -7.77
N ALA A 41 9.12 17.16 -7.70
CA ALA A 41 8.17 17.98 -8.46
C ALA A 41 8.34 19.48 -8.16
N LYS A 42 8.52 19.85 -6.90
CA LYS A 42 8.78 21.24 -6.49
C LYS A 42 10.11 21.75 -7.05
N ALA A 43 11.16 20.95 -6.99
CA ALA A 43 12.47 21.31 -7.51
C ALA A 43 12.46 21.46 -9.04
N LEU A 44 11.78 20.57 -9.77
CA LEU A 44 11.64 20.62 -11.22
C LEU A 44 10.83 21.83 -11.71
N GLN A 45 9.89 22.33 -10.91
CA GLN A 45 9.17 23.58 -11.20
C GLN A 45 10.06 24.80 -11.01
N ALA A 46 10.98 24.77 -10.03
CA ALA A 46 11.87 25.88 -9.69
C ALA A 46 13.14 25.93 -10.55
N ALA A 47 13.64 24.79 -11.03
CA ALA A 47 14.91 24.68 -11.74
C ALA A 47 14.89 25.33 -13.13
N GLY A 48 15.87 26.19 -13.43
CA GLY A 48 15.95 26.95 -14.66
C GLY A 48 15.84 26.14 -15.96
N PRO A 49 16.56 25.02 -16.14
CA PRO A 49 16.48 24.20 -17.34
C PRO A 49 15.14 23.48 -17.51
N PHE A 50 14.41 23.26 -16.42
CA PHE A 50 13.15 22.53 -16.44
C PHE A 50 11.94 23.47 -16.51
N HIS A 51 11.77 24.37 -15.54
CA HIS A 51 10.61 25.26 -15.41
C HIS A 51 9.29 24.53 -15.77
N LEU A 52 9.10 23.33 -15.21
CA LEU A 52 7.92 22.54 -15.52
C LEU A 52 6.66 23.19 -14.95
N SER A 53 5.57 23.11 -15.68
CA SER A 53 4.27 23.40 -15.12
C SER A 53 3.92 22.43 -13.98
N LYS A 54 2.94 22.76 -13.13
CA LYS A 54 2.46 21.84 -12.09
C LYS A 54 2.01 20.52 -12.68
N THR A 55 1.33 20.54 -13.82
CA THR A 55 0.85 19.36 -14.54
C THR A 55 2.00 18.51 -15.08
N ASP A 56 2.96 19.15 -15.76
CA ASP A 56 4.12 18.43 -16.30
C ASP A 56 4.96 17.78 -15.19
N ALA A 57 5.14 18.48 -14.06
CA ALA A 57 5.89 17.96 -12.92
C ALA A 57 5.15 16.82 -12.16
N ALA A 58 3.81 16.73 -12.27
CA ALA A 58 3.04 15.64 -11.68
C ALA A 58 3.03 14.39 -12.57
N LEU A 59 3.16 14.53 -13.89
CA LEU A 59 2.98 13.47 -14.87
C LEU A 59 3.81 12.20 -14.61
N PRO A 60 5.12 12.26 -14.30
CA PRO A 60 5.88 11.03 -14.02
C PRO A 60 5.32 10.24 -12.83
N PHE A 61 4.85 10.91 -11.78
CA PHE A 61 4.22 10.27 -10.63
C PHE A 61 2.85 9.66 -10.97
N GLU A 62 2.02 10.38 -11.71
CA GLU A 62 0.70 9.90 -12.14
C GLU A 62 0.84 8.63 -12.99
N VAL A 63 1.80 8.63 -13.92
CA VAL A 63 2.12 7.43 -14.73
C VAL A 63 2.62 6.29 -13.83
N THR A 64 3.48 6.59 -12.83
CA THR A 64 3.91 5.59 -11.85
C THR A 64 2.71 4.93 -11.17
N ILE A 65 1.76 5.72 -10.66
CA ILE A 65 0.55 5.19 -9.97
C ILE A 65 -0.30 4.32 -10.91
N GLY A 66 -0.44 4.71 -12.17
CA GLY A 66 -1.12 3.88 -13.18
C GLY A 66 -0.39 2.56 -13.44
N MET A 67 0.93 2.60 -13.58
CA MET A 67 1.76 1.43 -13.86
C MET A 67 1.86 0.47 -12.66
N ILE A 68 1.69 0.94 -11.42
CA ILE A 68 1.63 0.09 -10.23
C ILE A 68 0.55 -0.97 -10.37
N PHE A 69 -0.66 -0.60 -10.82
CA PHE A 69 -1.74 -1.57 -11.01
C PHE A 69 -1.33 -2.66 -12.03
N ILE A 70 -0.78 -2.26 -13.16
CA ILE A 70 -0.34 -3.20 -14.20
C ILE A 70 0.74 -4.13 -13.64
N GLY A 71 1.72 -3.56 -12.93
CA GLY A 71 2.80 -4.32 -12.29
C GLY A 71 2.30 -5.30 -11.23
N THR A 72 1.40 -4.89 -10.34
CA THR A 72 0.85 -5.77 -9.29
C THR A 72 -0.01 -6.88 -9.87
N TYR A 73 -0.80 -6.58 -10.90
CA TYR A 73 -1.65 -7.55 -11.59
C TYR A 73 -0.83 -8.65 -12.28
N ILE A 74 0.22 -8.29 -12.99
CA ILE A 74 1.12 -9.23 -13.68
C ILE A 74 2.04 -9.91 -12.66
N GLY A 75 2.70 -9.16 -11.80
CA GLY A 75 3.63 -9.64 -10.79
C GLY A 75 3.01 -10.63 -9.82
N GLY A 76 1.79 -10.35 -9.35
CA GLY A 76 1.06 -11.24 -8.45
C GLY A 76 0.80 -12.62 -9.05
N ARG A 77 0.39 -12.68 -10.33
CA ARG A 77 0.19 -13.94 -11.06
C ARG A 77 1.47 -14.73 -11.27
N ILE A 78 2.55 -14.04 -11.61
CA ILE A 78 3.84 -14.69 -11.84
C ILE A 78 4.40 -15.20 -10.52
N GLN A 79 4.30 -14.42 -9.44
CA GLN A 79 4.76 -14.82 -8.11
C GLN A 79 4.07 -16.08 -7.59
N ASP A 80 2.76 -16.17 -7.75
CA ASP A 80 2.01 -17.33 -7.25
C ASP A 80 2.39 -18.62 -7.99
N ARG A 81 2.91 -18.52 -9.23
CA ARG A 81 3.37 -19.66 -10.06
C ARG A 81 4.85 -19.95 -9.93
N ARG A 82 5.70 -18.91 -9.94
CA ARG A 82 7.17 -19.04 -10.02
C ARG A 82 7.88 -18.73 -8.69
N GLY A 83 7.12 -18.36 -7.66
CA GLY A 83 7.67 -18.01 -6.36
C GLY A 83 8.10 -16.54 -6.24
N PRO A 84 8.39 -16.08 -4.99
CA PRO A 84 8.56 -14.67 -4.69
C PRO A 84 9.90 -14.07 -5.13
N ARG A 85 10.99 -14.84 -5.03
CA ARG A 85 12.36 -14.33 -5.20
C ARG A 85 12.58 -13.69 -6.57
N THR A 86 12.34 -14.44 -7.63
CA THR A 86 12.59 -13.97 -8.99
C THR A 86 11.76 -12.75 -9.33
N VAL A 87 10.49 -12.74 -8.93
CA VAL A 87 9.56 -11.64 -9.23
C VAL A 87 9.99 -10.37 -8.48
N ALA A 88 10.38 -10.49 -7.21
CA ALA A 88 10.87 -9.36 -6.43
C ALA A 88 12.21 -8.81 -6.96
N LEU A 89 13.13 -9.68 -7.38
CA LEU A 89 14.39 -9.27 -7.99
C LEU A 89 14.16 -8.48 -9.28
N VAL A 90 13.31 -8.99 -10.18
CA VAL A 90 12.98 -8.30 -11.44
C VAL A 90 12.27 -6.97 -11.16
N GLY A 91 11.26 -6.96 -10.29
CA GLY A 91 10.53 -5.74 -9.94
C GLY A 91 11.42 -4.68 -9.31
N GLY A 92 12.26 -5.09 -8.34
CA GLY A 92 13.22 -4.20 -7.69
C GLY A 92 14.29 -3.67 -8.64
N ALA A 93 14.79 -4.52 -9.55
CA ALA A 93 15.72 -4.10 -10.60
C ALA A 93 15.10 -3.06 -11.54
N LEU A 94 13.88 -3.30 -12.01
CA LEU A 94 13.17 -2.35 -12.88
C LEU A 94 12.92 -1.01 -12.18
N TYR A 95 12.56 -1.02 -10.89
CA TYR A 95 12.38 0.20 -10.12
C TYR A 95 13.68 1.01 -9.99
N GLY A 96 14.77 0.36 -9.60
CA GLY A 96 16.07 1.00 -9.47
C GLY A 96 16.61 1.52 -10.80
N ILE A 97 16.58 0.68 -11.86
CA ILE A 97 17.01 1.05 -13.22
C ILE A 97 16.16 2.21 -13.77
N GLY A 98 14.82 2.14 -13.62
CA GLY A 98 13.93 3.21 -14.05
C GLY A 98 14.23 4.54 -13.35
N THR A 99 14.55 4.51 -12.06
CA THR A 99 14.98 5.70 -11.31
C THR A 99 16.34 6.21 -11.80
N VAL A 100 17.31 5.34 -12.06
CA VAL A 100 18.61 5.72 -12.64
C VAL A 100 18.43 6.34 -14.03
N LEU A 101 17.56 5.77 -14.88
CA LEU A 101 17.28 6.33 -16.21
C LEU A 101 16.71 7.75 -16.12
N ALA A 102 15.86 8.02 -15.14
CA ALA A 102 15.33 9.37 -14.91
C ALA A 102 16.41 10.42 -14.57
N SER A 103 17.59 10.00 -14.08
CA SER A 103 18.70 10.92 -13.78
C SER A 103 19.35 11.56 -14.99
N PHE A 104 19.14 10.99 -16.18
CA PHE A 104 19.67 11.51 -17.44
C PHE A 104 18.80 12.60 -18.08
N ALA A 105 17.66 12.94 -17.49
CA ALA A 105 16.89 14.11 -17.89
C ALA A 105 17.60 15.38 -17.38
N HIS A 106 17.91 16.32 -18.25
CA HIS A 106 18.63 17.54 -17.88
C HIS A 106 17.85 18.83 -18.19
N SER A 107 16.73 18.71 -18.89
CA SER A 107 15.91 19.84 -19.33
C SER A 107 14.44 19.48 -19.46
N ARG A 108 13.60 20.50 -19.71
CA ARG A 108 12.16 20.30 -20.01
C ARG A 108 11.93 19.36 -21.20
N GLN A 109 12.81 19.38 -22.20
CA GLN A 109 12.69 18.51 -23.38
C GLN A 109 12.83 17.03 -23.03
N ASP A 110 13.48 16.72 -21.91
CA ASP A 110 13.69 15.36 -21.42
C ASP A 110 12.55 14.86 -20.50
N LEU A 111 11.42 15.57 -20.43
CA LEU A 111 10.26 15.14 -19.63
C LEU A 111 9.82 13.72 -20.00
N TRP A 112 9.90 13.36 -21.28
CA TRP A 112 9.61 12.00 -21.72
C TRP A 112 10.49 10.94 -21.06
N LEU A 113 11.75 11.28 -20.77
CA LEU A 113 12.69 10.36 -20.10
C LEU A 113 12.34 10.19 -18.62
N LEU A 114 11.87 11.25 -17.93
CA LEU A 114 11.30 11.15 -16.59
C LEU A 114 10.05 10.26 -16.56
N VAL A 115 9.16 10.46 -17.55
CA VAL A 115 7.93 9.66 -17.69
C VAL A 115 8.26 8.20 -18.00
N LEU A 116 9.18 7.94 -18.95
CA LEU A 116 9.57 6.59 -19.32
C LEU A 116 10.34 5.88 -18.18
N GLY A 117 11.39 6.54 -17.66
CA GLY A 117 12.27 5.95 -16.65
C GLY A 117 11.55 5.78 -15.31
N TYR A 118 11.18 6.89 -14.67
CA TYR A 118 10.54 6.87 -13.36
C TYR A 118 9.09 6.39 -13.43
N GLY A 119 8.32 6.91 -14.39
CA GLY A 119 6.88 6.61 -14.54
C GLY A 119 6.61 5.19 -15.01
N VAL A 120 7.04 4.84 -16.21
CA VAL A 120 6.68 3.55 -16.84
C VAL A 120 7.52 2.41 -16.28
N ILE A 121 8.85 2.46 -16.45
CA ILE A 121 9.74 1.36 -16.06
C ILE A 121 9.78 1.24 -14.54
N GLY A 122 10.01 2.35 -13.83
CA GLY A 122 10.03 2.40 -12.38
C GLY A 122 8.69 2.03 -11.77
N GLY A 123 7.59 2.60 -12.26
CA GLY A 123 6.24 2.34 -11.76
C GLY A 123 5.79 0.89 -11.98
N PHE A 124 6.07 0.31 -13.14
CA PHE A 124 5.82 -1.11 -13.40
C PHE A 124 6.65 -2.00 -12.46
N GLY A 125 7.96 -1.72 -12.34
CA GLY A 125 8.86 -2.43 -11.44
C GLY A 125 8.42 -2.35 -9.99
N LEU A 126 8.00 -1.15 -9.54
CA LEU A 126 7.43 -0.93 -8.22
C LEU A 126 6.20 -1.81 -7.99
N GLY A 127 5.24 -1.83 -8.92
CA GLY A 127 4.06 -2.66 -8.82
C GLY A 127 4.40 -4.15 -8.71
N VAL A 128 5.30 -4.65 -9.57
CA VAL A 128 5.79 -6.04 -9.54
C VAL A 128 6.43 -6.37 -8.19
N ALA A 129 7.27 -5.48 -7.64
CA ALA A 129 7.94 -5.69 -6.36
C ALA A 129 7.01 -5.58 -5.15
N TYR A 130 6.04 -4.65 -5.18
CA TYR A 130 5.16 -4.32 -4.07
C TYR A 130 4.34 -5.50 -3.56
N ILE A 131 3.75 -6.27 -4.48
CA ILE A 131 2.84 -7.36 -4.12
C ILE A 131 3.56 -8.55 -3.48
N VAL A 132 4.84 -8.75 -3.79
CA VAL A 132 5.59 -9.96 -3.45
C VAL A 132 5.73 -10.19 -1.95
N PRO A 133 6.28 -9.27 -1.14
CA PRO A 133 6.44 -9.49 0.29
C PRO A 133 5.09 -9.65 0.99
N ILE A 134 4.05 -8.98 0.52
CA ILE A 134 2.70 -9.06 1.09
C ILE A 134 2.15 -10.48 0.97
N ALA A 135 2.15 -11.05 -0.23
CA ALA A 135 1.64 -12.38 -0.48
C ALA A 135 2.53 -13.48 0.12
N MET A 136 3.86 -13.30 0.11
CA MET A 136 4.81 -14.22 0.70
C MET A 136 4.66 -14.30 2.22
N LEU A 137 4.63 -13.16 2.91
CA LEU A 137 4.60 -13.11 4.37
C LEU A 137 3.29 -13.64 4.95
N GLN A 138 2.16 -13.52 4.25
CA GLN A 138 0.89 -14.14 4.67
C GLN A 138 0.99 -15.67 4.77
N LYS A 139 1.80 -16.30 3.91
CA LYS A 139 2.05 -17.75 3.93
C LYS A 139 2.93 -18.16 5.10
N TRP A 140 3.91 -17.32 5.50
CA TRP A 140 4.81 -17.57 6.62
C TRP A 140 4.21 -17.27 8.00
N PHE A 141 3.20 -16.39 8.07
CA PHE A 141 2.59 -15.93 9.32
C PHE A 141 1.07 -16.10 9.31
N PRO A 142 0.56 -17.33 9.20
CA PRO A 142 -0.88 -17.58 9.28
C PRO A 142 -1.47 -17.17 10.64
N ASP A 143 -0.63 -17.17 11.69
CA ASP A 143 -0.93 -16.79 13.07
C ASP A 143 -1.07 -15.27 13.31
N LYS A 144 -0.47 -14.43 12.42
CA LYS A 144 -0.39 -12.97 12.62
C LYS A 144 -0.55 -12.22 11.28
N ARG A 145 -1.48 -12.65 10.43
CA ARG A 145 -1.63 -12.11 9.07
C ARG A 145 -1.80 -10.61 9.02
N GLY A 146 -2.67 -10.05 9.87
CA GLY A 146 -2.92 -8.61 9.89
C GLY A 146 -1.69 -7.82 10.27
N LEU A 147 -1.07 -8.16 11.42
CA LEU A 147 0.14 -7.50 11.89
C LEU A 147 1.25 -7.54 10.82
N ILE A 148 1.51 -8.72 10.25
CA ILE A 148 2.59 -8.91 9.28
C ILE A 148 2.31 -8.20 7.95
N THR A 149 1.07 -8.23 7.50
CA THR A 149 0.65 -7.48 6.31
C THR A 149 0.79 -5.99 6.57
N GLY A 150 0.35 -5.52 7.74
CA GLY A 150 0.51 -4.14 8.16
C GLY A 150 1.96 -3.69 8.23
N LEU A 151 2.87 -4.52 8.77
CA LEU A 151 4.31 -4.24 8.80
C LEU A 151 4.90 -4.17 7.38
N ALA A 152 4.60 -5.16 6.53
CA ALA A 152 5.09 -5.18 5.16
C ALA A 152 4.67 -3.92 4.39
N VAL A 153 3.38 -3.61 4.42
CA VAL A 153 2.84 -2.43 3.72
C VAL A 153 3.24 -1.13 4.44
N GLY A 154 3.42 -1.17 5.78
CA GLY A 154 3.93 -0.06 6.59
C GLY A 154 5.31 0.40 6.15
N GLY A 155 6.22 -0.53 5.86
CA GLY A 155 7.53 -0.23 5.30
C GLY A 155 7.46 0.67 4.06
N PHE A 156 6.56 0.36 3.14
CA PHE A 156 6.30 1.20 1.97
C PHE A 156 5.83 2.62 2.36
N GLY A 157 4.95 2.74 3.35
CA GLY A 157 4.47 4.04 3.83
C GLY A 157 5.56 4.93 4.43
N PHE A 158 6.56 4.33 5.06
CA PHE A 158 7.68 5.06 5.67
C PHE A 158 8.81 5.41 4.67
N GLY A 159 8.81 4.89 3.45
CA GLY A 159 9.89 5.10 2.49
C GLY A 159 10.18 6.57 2.21
N ALA A 160 9.15 7.41 2.08
CA ALA A 160 9.31 8.83 1.85
C ALA A 160 9.89 9.59 3.05
N VAL A 161 9.65 9.13 4.27
CA VAL A 161 10.17 9.77 5.49
C VAL A 161 11.70 9.79 5.48
N PHE A 162 12.31 8.71 5.00
CA PHE A 162 13.76 8.63 4.86
C PHE A 162 14.26 9.23 3.56
N THR A 163 13.52 9.02 2.47
CA THR A 163 13.94 9.47 1.14
C THR A 163 13.88 10.98 0.98
N SER A 164 12.82 11.66 1.47
CA SER A 164 12.64 13.09 1.22
C SER A 164 13.78 13.97 1.76
N PRO A 165 14.28 13.77 3.00
CA PRO A 165 15.41 14.53 3.50
C PRO A 165 16.71 14.29 2.70
N VAL A 166 16.95 13.03 2.28
CA VAL A 166 18.13 12.68 1.49
C VAL A 166 18.02 13.29 0.10
N ALA A 167 16.86 13.15 -0.56
CA ALA A 167 16.59 13.74 -1.87
C ALA A 167 16.78 15.27 -1.83
N LYS A 168 16.24 15.92 -0.80
CA LYS A 168 16.41 17.38 -0.64
C LYS A 168 17.89 17.77 -0.53
N ARG A 169 18.69 17.09 0.27
CA ARG A 169 20.14 17.37 0.40
C ARG A 169 20.88 17.19 -0.93
N LEU A 170 20.54 16.15 -1.69
CA LEU A 170 21.14 15.90 -3.00
C LEU A 170 20.75 16.98 -4.02
N ILE A 171 19.48 17.41 -4.01
CA ILE A 171 18.98 18.49 -4.86
C ILE A 171 19.62 19.83 -4.48
N ASP A 172 19.73 20.13 -3.18
CA ASP A 172 20.33 21.37 -2.69
C ASP A 172 21.84 21.45 -3.07
N GLY A 173 22.50 20.31 -3.30
CA GLY A 173 23.87 20.23 -3.80
C GLY A 173 24.03 20.68 -5.27
N ASP A 174 23.02 20.47 -6.12
CA ASP A 174 22.94 20.98 -7.50
C ASP A 174 21.48 21.30 -7.86
N PRO A 175 20.97 22.47 -7.43
CA PRO A 175 19.59 22.85 -7.66
C PRO A 175 19.23 23.07 -9.14
N SER A 176 20.24 23.27 -9.99
CA SER A 176 20.05 23.51 -11.42
C SER A 176 19.56 22.25 -12.15
N ILE A 177 19.98 21.06 -11.70
CA ILE A 177 19.63 19.77 -12.29
C ILE A 177 19.16 18.81 -11.19
N PRO A 178 17.93 18.95 -10.66
CA PRO A 178 17.41 18.14 -9.55
C PRO A 178 17.39 16.64 -9.83
N THR A 179 17.31 16.26 -11.10
CA THR A 179 17.29 14.87 -11.57
C THR A 179 18.58 14.12 -11.32
N LYS A 180 19.73 14.79 -11.16
CA LYS A 180 20.98 14.14 -10.77
C LYS A 180 20.85 13.36 -9.46
N ALA A 181 19.97 13.78 -8.55
CA ALA A 181 19.70 13.08 -7.31
C ALA A 181 19.12 11.67 -7.54
N PHE A 182 18.49 11.40 -8.68
CA PHE A 182 17.98 10.06 -9.00
C PHE A 182 19.07 9.03 -9.23
N LEU A 183 20.28 9.41 -9.62
CA LEU A 183 21.38 8.47 -9.82
C LEU A 183 21.78 7.75 -8.52
N PRO A 184 22.25 8.46 -7.47
CA PRO A 184 22.61 7.81 -6.22
C PRO A 184 21.40 7.15 -5.52
N LEU A 185 20.21 7.76 -5.60
CA LEU A 185 18.99 7.18 -5.03
C LEU A 185 18.58 5.90 -5.77
N GLY A 186 18.59 5.90 -7.10
CA GLY A 186 18.24 4.72 -7.89
C GLY A 186 19.19 3.55 -7.67
N ILE A 187 20.50 3.82 -7.53
CA ILE A 187 21.50 2.82 -7.14
C ILE A 187 21.21 2.28 -5.75
N ALA A 188 20.93 3.15 -4.78
CA ALA A 188 20.59 2.74 -3.42
C ALA A 188 19.31 1.87 -3.40
N TYR A 189 18.27 2.26 -4.12
CA TYR A 189 17.03 1.48 -4.22
C TYR A 189 17.26 0.14 -4.90
N LEU A 190 18.08 0.10 -5.96
CA LEU A 190 18.46 -1.14 -6.64
C LEU A 190 19.14 -2.09 -5.66
N VAL A 191 20.16 -1.62 -4.95
CA VAL A 191 20.90 -2.43 -3.97
C VAL A 191 19.99 -2.93 -2.85
N MET A 192 19.19 -2.03 -2.25
CA MET A 192 18.27 -2.38 -1.17
C MET A 192 17.22 -3.41 -1.63
N ALA A 193 16.62 -3.19 -2.81
CA ALA A 193 15.60 -4.08 -3.34
C ALA A 193 16.17 -5.45 -3.67
N LEU A 194 17.32 -5.53 -4.33
CA LEU A 194 17.98 -6.80 -4.66
C LEU A 194 18.46 -7.53 -3.39
N ALA A 195 19.04 -6.82 -2.42
CA ALA A 195 19.45 -7.40 -1.14
C ALA A 195 18.24 -8.01 -0.41
N GLY A 196 17.13 -7.25 -0.25
CA GLY A 196 15.92 -7.75 0.38
C GLY A 196 15.32 -8.95 -0.37
N ALA A 197 15.12 -8.82 -1.68
CA ALA A 197 14.51 -9.84 -2.52
C ALA A 197 15.31 -11.16 -2.56
N SER A 198 16.64 -11.12 -2.38
CA SER A 198 17.51 -12.30 -2.42
C SER A 198 17.16 -13.33 -1.34
N PHE A 199 16.58 -12.92 -0.22
CA PHE A 199 16.16 -13.79 0.88
C PHE A 199 14.75 -14.37 0.70
N PHE A 200 13.96 -13.90 -0.26
CA PHE A 200 12.57 -14.29 -0.39
C PHE A 200 12.41 -15.74 -0.79
N ARG A 201 11.50 -16.44 -0.10
CA ARG A 201 11.14 -17.84 -0.35
C ARG A 201 9.76 -18.13 0.21
N ASN A 202 9.06 -19.06 -0.41
CA ASN A 202 7.82 -19.60 0.16
C ASN A 202 8.15 -20.54 1.34
N PRO A 203 7.22 -20.74 2.28
CA PRO A 203 7.34 -21.78 3.28
C PRO A 203 7.40 -23.16 2.59
N PRO A 204 8.09 -24.16 3.20
CA PRO A 204 8.11 -25.51 2.67
C PRO A 204 6.71 -26.15 2.74
N ALA A 205 6.49 -27.19 1.93
CA ALA A 205 5.25 -27.95 1.99
C ALA A 205 5.04 -28.50 3.41
N GLY A 206 3.81 -28.48 3.92
CA GLY A 206 3.49 -28.91 5.28
C GLY A 206 3.91 -27.93 6.39
N TYR A 207 4.34 -26.71 6.06
CA TYR A 207 4.70 -25.71 7.06
C TYR A 207 3.53 -25.39 7.98
N ALA A 208 3.75 -25.58 9.28
CA ALA A 208 2.80 -25.24 10.34
C ALA A 208 3.51 -24.42 11.43
N VAL A 209 2.79 -23.49 12.03
CA VAL A 209 3.29 -22.70 13.16
C VAL A 209 2.95 -23.46 14.44
N PRO A 210 3.93 -23.82 15.30
CA PRO A 210 3.69 -24.50 16.55
C PRO A 210 2.69 -23.74 17.44
N GLY A 211 1.72 -24.45 17.98
CA GLY A 211 0.68 -23.86 18.85
C GLY A 211 -0.40 -23.05 18.14
N PHE A 212 -0.37 -22.99 16.80
CA PHE A 212 -1.41 -22.35 16.01
C PHE A 212 -2.24 -23.40 15.24
N THR A 213 -3.51 -23.52 15.62
CA THR A 213 -4.47 -24.31 14.85
C THR A 213 -5.23 -23.35 13.95
N PRO A 214 -5.21 -23.55 12.62
CA PRO A 214 -5.97 -22.72 11.70
C PRO A 214 -7.45 -22.74 12.05
N VAL A 215 -8.06 -21.56 12.13
CA VAL A 215 -9.52 -21.46 12.26
C VAL A 215 -10.14 -21.93 10.96
N ALA A 216 -11.03 -22.91 11.04
CA ALA A 216 -11.78 -23.42 9.89
C ALA A 216 -12.48 -22.27 9.17
N GLY A 217 -12.39 -22.24 7.85
CA GLY A 217 -12.96 -21.15 7.01
C GLY A 217 -12.05 -19.94 6.80
N LYS A 218 -11.01 -19.75 7.61
CA LYS A 218 -10.00 -18.70 7.34
C LYS A 218 -8.84 -19.26 6.51
N GLY A 219 -9.06 -19.45 5.23
CA GLY A 219 -8.10 -19.86 4.18
C GLY A 219 -6.66 -20.16 4.63
N THR A 220 -6.42 -21.36 5.09
CA THR A 220 -5.09 -21.84 5.49
C THR A 220 -4.67 -22.97 4.57
N GLY A 221 -3.41 -22.96 4.17
CA GLY A 221 -2.84 -24.04 3.38
C GLY A 221 -2.98 -23.88 1.86
N ASP A 222 -2.89 -25.00 1.16
CA ASP A 222 -2.89 -25.08 -0.32
C ASP A 222 -4.27 -24.86 -0.96
N GLU A 223 -5.31 -24.66 -0.17
CA GLU A 223 -6.66 -24.39 -0.64
C GLU A 223 -6.93 -22.89 -0.74
N GLY A 224 -7.51 -22.47 -1.85
CA GLY A 224 -7.86 -21.07 -2.11
C GLY A 224 -8.42 -20.90 -3.50
N TYR A 225 -9.14 -19.81 -3.67
CA TYR A 225 -9.66 -19.40 -4.98
C TYR A 225 -8.52 -19.14 -5.95
N THR A 226 -8.73 -19.48 -7.21
CA THR A 226 -7.97 -18.89 -8.31
C THR A 226 -8.42 -17.44 -8.49
N GLN A 227 -7.60 -16.61 -9.13
CA GLN A 227 -7.98 -15.23 -9.43
C GLN A 227 -9.30 -15.19 -10.26
N GLY A 228 -9.45 -16.09 -11.24
CA GLY A 228 -10.67 -16.15 -12.05
C GLY A 228 -11.93 -16.52 -11.24
N GLN A 229 -11.80 -17.40 -10.25
CA GLN A 229 -12.89 -17.73 -9.33
C GLN A 229 -13.22 -16.53 -8.42
N ALA A 230 -12.21 -15.88 -7.85
CA ALA A 230 -12.42 -14.70 -7.02
C ALA A 230 -13.13 -13.58 -7.77
N LEU A 231 -12.74 -13.29 -9.01
CA LEU A 231 -13.35 -12.29 -9.88
C LEU A 231 -14.81 -12.61 -10.28
N ARG A 232 -15.27 -13.85 -10.09
CA ARG A 232 -16.67 -14.23 -10.31
C ARG A 232 -17.55 -14.06 -9.06
N THR A 233 -16.95 -13.65 -7.93
CA THR A 233 -17.68 -13.46 -6.68
C THR A 233 -18.00 -11.98 -6.45
N PRO A 234 -19.19 -11.62 -5.95
CA PRO A 234 -19.51 -10.26 -5.58
C PRO A 234 -18.60 -9.72 -4.47
N GLN A 235 -18.09 -10.60 -3.62
CA GLN A 235 -17.18 -10.24 -2.53
C GLN A 235 -15.91 -9.56 -3.01
N TRP A 236 -15.35 -10.00 -4.13
CA TRP A 236 -14.16 -9.37 -4.67
C TRP A 236 -14.41 -7.91 -5.05
N TYR A 237 -15.55 -7.64 -5.71
CA TYR A 237 -15.92 -6.29 -6.11
C TYR A 237 -16.27 -5.41 -4.92
N LEU A 238 -16.92 -5.96 -3.89
CA LEU A 238 -17.20 -5.24 -2.65
C LEU A 238 -15.89 -4.83 -1.93
N LEU A 239 -14.91 -5.74 -1.81
CA LEU A 239 -13.61 -5.44 -1.21
C LEU A 239 -12.83 -4.43 -2.05
N ALA A 240 -12.83 -4.57 -3.37
CA ALA A 240 -12.19 -3.59 -4.26
C ALA A 240 -12.86 -2.21 -4.15
N ALA A 241 -14.18 -2.14 -4.04
CA ALA A 241 -14.93 -0.88 -3.84
C ALA A 241 -14.63 -0.26 -2.47
N ILE A 242 -14.58 -1.06 -1.40
CA ILE A 242 -14.19 -0.58 -0.06
C ILE A 242 -12.78 0.03 -0.11
N LEU A 243 -11.83 -0.64 -0.76
CA LEU A 243 -10.47 -0.10 -0.93
C LEU A 243 -10.49 1.20 -1.74
N THR A 244 -11.20 1.22 -2.87
CA THR A 244 -11.31 2.40 -3.74
C THR A 244 -11.84 3.61 -2.98
N LEU A 245 -12.91 3.43 -2.20
CA LEU A 245 -13.56 4.52 -1.48
C LEU A 245 -12.75 4.99 -0.27
N ASN A 246 -12.08 4.07 0.44
CA ASN A 246 -11.11 4.43 1.48
C ASN A 246 -9.95 5.25 0.90
N VAL A 247 -9.43 4.85 -0.27
CA VAL A 247 -8.37 5.57 -0.97
C VAL A 247 -8.86 6.92 -1.47
N THR A 248 -10.05 6.97 -2.09
CA THR A 248 -10.65 8.23 -2.57
C THR A 248 -10.70 9.28 -1.47
N ALA A 249 -11.18 8.88 -0.28
CA ALA A 249 -11.26 9.79 0.85
C ALA A 249 -9.86 10.25 1.31
N GLY A 250 -8.94 9.34 1.59
CA GLY A 250 -7.62 9.71 2.12
C GLY A 250 -6.79 10.53 1.13
N ILE A 251 -6.76 10.13 -0.15
CA ILE A 251 -5.94 10.81 -1.16
C ILE A 251 -6.52 12.17 -1.55
N ALA A 252 -7.81 12.39 -1.36
CA ALA A 252 -8.44 13.70 -1.51
C ALA A 252 -7.78 14.76 -0.61
N LEU A 253 -7.52 14.43 0.66
CA LEU A 253 -6.77 15.32 1.54
C LEU A 253 -5.28 15.34 1.19
N ILE A 254 -4.66 14.18 0.97
CA ILE A 254 -3.21 14.06 0.69
C ILE A 254 -2.81 14.96 -0.48
N SER A 255 -3.62 15.03 -1.53
CA SER A 255 -3.36 15.85 -2.71
C SER A 255 -3.40 17.36 -2.46
N GLN A 256 -4.16 17.80 -1.45
CA GLN A 256 -4.38 19.21 -1.11
C GLN A 256 -3.85 19.57 0.28
N ALA A 257 -3.13 18.66 0.95
CA ALA A 257 -2.81 18.81 2.37
C ALA A 257 -2.06 20.12 2.65
N ALA A 258 -0.96 20.40 1.95
CA ALA A 258 -0.16 21.61 2.20
C ALA A 258 -0.97 22.90 1.98
N SER A 259 -1.77 22.96 0.91
CA SER A 259 -2.65 24.11 0.64
C SER A 259 -3.71 24.25 1.72
N SER A 260 -4.36 23.16 2.12
CA SER A 260 -5.39 23.17 3.16
C SER A 260 -4.85 23.60 4.53
N PHE A 261 -3.63 23.16 4.88
CA PHE A 261 -2.96 23.62 6.10
C PHE A 261 -2.73 25.13 6.08
N SER A 262 -2.33 25.69 4.94
CA SER A 262 -2.12 27.13 4.82
C SER A 262 -3.43 27.92 4.75
N ASP A 263 -4.37 27.46 3.92
CA ASP A 263 -5.58 28.22 3.59
C ASP A 263 -6.65 28.15 4.71
N ILE A 264 -6.74 27.03 5.45
CA ILE A 264 -7.75 26.83 6.51
C ILE A 264 -7.16 27.11 7.90
N ALA A 265 -5.99 26.53 8.19
CA ALA A 265 -5.43 26.55 9.54
C ALA A 265 -4.30 27.57 9.73
N GLY A 266 -4.01 28.41 8.71
CA GLY A 266 -3.06 29.52 8.80
C GLY A 266 -1.59 29.13 8.94
N TYR A 267 -1.22 27.90 8.57
CA TYR A 267 0.18 27.47 8.60
C TYR A 267 1.02 28.26 7.58
N SER A 268 2.24 28.63 7.97
CA SER A 268 3.23 29.06 6.97
C SER A 268 3.54 27.93 5.99
N THR A 269 4.00 28.27 4.78
CA THR A 269 4.35 27.26 3.74
C THR A 269 5.35 26.22 4.27
N ALA A 270 6.34 26.63 5.07
CA ALA A 270 7.32 25.74 5.65
C ALA A 270 6.71 24.83 6.72
N ALA A 271 5.84 25.37 7.59
CA ALA A 271 5.14 24.61 8.61
C ALA A 271 4.15 23.60 7.99
N ALA A 272 3.42 23.99 6.94
CA ALA A 272 2.52 23.11 6.20
C ALA A 272 3.28 21.93 5.56
N ALA A 273 4.41 22.19 4.93
CA ALA A 273 5.25 21.14 4.35
C ALA A 273 5.77 20.18 5.42
N SER A 274 6.21 20.68 6.57
CA SER A 274 6.67 19.87 7.71
C SER A 274 5.52 19.03 8.29
N ALA A 275 4.33 19.60 8.45
CA ALA A 275 3.14 18.90 8.92
C ALA A 275 2.78 17.73 7.99
N VAL A 276 2.78 17.94 6.68
CA VAL A 276 2.53 16.88 5.68
C VAL A 276 3.56 15.76 5.80
N GLY A 277 4.84 16.10 6.01
CA GLY A 277 5.89 15.11 6.25
C GLY A 277 5.61 14.23 7.48
N ILE A 278 5.22 14.87 8.61
CA ILE A 278 4.86 14.15 9.85
C ILE A 278 3.61 13.28 9.65
N LEU A 279 2.62 13.75 8.88
CA LEU A 279 1.42 12.96 8.56
C LEU A 279 1.75 11.65 7.81
N GLY A 280 2.87 11.59 7.10
CA GLY A 280 3.37 10.34 6.52
C GLY A 280 3.61 9.24 7.57
N LEU A 281 4.00 9.61 8.80
CA LEU A 281 4.14 8.65 9.92
C LEU A 281 2.78 8.06 10.34
N PHE A 282 1.72 8.87 10.33
CA PHE A 282 0.36 8.40 10.62
C PHE A 282 -0.15 7.47 9.53
N ASN A 283 0.16 7.76 8.25
CA ASN A 283 -0.14 6.84 7.14
C ASN A 283 0.56 5.48 7.34
N GLY A 284 1.86 5.47 7.57
CA GLY A 284 2.62 4.24 7.83
C GLY A 284 2.16 3.53 9.09
N GLY A 285 1.95 4.26 10.20
CA GLY A 285 1.46 3.73 11.46
C GLY A 285 0.05 3.14 11.35
N GLY A 286 -0.84 3.78 10.59
CA GLY A 286 -2.19 3.30 10.33
C GLY A 286 -2.23 1.93 9.66
N ARG A 287 -1.29 1.66 8.75
CA ARG A 287 -1.16 0.34 8.10
C ARG A 287 -0.93 -0.78 9.09
N ILE A 288 -0.12 -0.53 10.11
CA ILE A 288 0.19 -1.50 11.16
C ILE A 288 -0.96 -1.59 12.17
N LEU A 289 -1.42 -0.43 12.66
CA LEU A 289 -2.41 -0.32 13.72
C LEU A 289 -3.74 -0.99 13.33
N PHE A 290 -4.34 -0.56 12.22
CA PHE A 290 -5.64 -1.10 11.81
C PHE A 290 -5.53 -2.55 11.34
N ALA A 291 -4.44 -2.94 10.68
CA ALA A 291 -4.24 -4.31 10.29
C ALA A 291 -4.15 -5.24 11.52
N ALA A 292 -3.38 -4.87 12.55
CA ALA A 292 -3.27 -5.62 13.80
C ALA A 292 -4.58 -5.59 14.61
N ALA A 293 -5.20 -4.42 14.76
CA ALA A 293 -6.47 -4.27 15.47
C ALA A 293 -7.58 -5.12 14.84
N SER A 294 -7.64 -5.17 13.49
CA SER A 294 -8.64 -5.94 12.75
C SER A 294 -8.57 -7.46 12.97
N GLU A 295 -7.46 -7.97 13.51
CA GLU A 295 -7.37 -9.38 13.90
C GLU A 295 -8.28 -9.70 15.10
N ARG A 296 -8.47 -8.73 16.00
CA ARG A 296 -9.29 -8.86 17.20
C ARG A 296 -10.71 -8.35 17.00
N THR A 297 -10.87 -7.19 16.37
CA THR A 297 -12.17 -6.54 16.15
C THR A 297 -12.95 -7.09 14.96
N GLY A 298 -12.27 -7.83 14.07
CA GLY A 298 -12.81 -8.25 12.78
C GLY A 298 -12.46 -7.28 11.65
N ARG A 299 -12.38 -7.81 10.41
CA ARG A 299 -11.98 -7.02 9.24
C ARG A 299 -13.01 -5.96 8.86
N MET A 300 -14.28 -6.36 8.79
CA MET A 300 -15.36 -5.46 8.36
C MET A 300 -15.62 -4.32 9.35
N PRO A 301 -15.70 -4.56 10.68
CA PRO A 301 -15.77 -3.48 11.66
C PRO A 301 -14.62 -2.48 11.58
N ALA A 302 -13.39 -2.96 11.29
CA ALA A 302 -12.25 -2.07 11.10
C ALA A 302 -12.44 -1.14 9.88
N PHE A 303 -12.96 -1.65 8.75
CA PHE A 303 -13.28 -0.80 7.59
C PHE A 303 -14.42 0.18 7.87
N VAL A 304 -15.46 -0.23 8.60
CA VAL A 304 -16.52 0.69 9.06
C VAL A 304 -15.92 1.83 9.87
N ALA A 305 -15.05 1.50 10.83
CA ALA A 305 -14.40 2.52 11.66
C ALA A 305 -13.51 3.46 10.83
N MET A 306 -12.70 2.92 9.90
CA MET A 306 -11.85 3.76 9.04
C MET A 306 -12.65 4.71 8.17
N LEU A 307 -13.70 4.23 7.50
CA LEU A 307 -14.55 5.06 6.63
C LEU A 307 -15.35 6.08 7.44
N GLY A 308 -15.89 5.67 8.60
CA GLY A 308 -16.63 6.55 9.50
C GLY A 308 -15.75 7.66 10.09
N LEU A 309 -14.59 7.32 10.61
CA LEU A 309 -13.65 8.31 11.14
C LEU A 309 -13.20 9.30 10.07
N GLN A 310 -12.85 8.81 8.85
CA GLN A 310 -12.53 9.71 7.74
C GLN A 310 -13.71 10.66 7.43
N GLY A 311 -14.92 10.11 7.30
CA GLY A 311 -16.12 10.91 7.01
C GLY A 311 -16.36 12.00 8.05
N VAL A 312 -16.32 11.66 9.34
CA VAL A 312 -16.48 12.63 10.44
C VAL A 312 -15.36 13.68 10.40
N CYS A 313 -14.11 13.26 10.24
CA CYS A 313 -12.99 14.21 10.16
C CYS A 313 -13.13 15.15 8.96
N PHE A 314 -13.58 14.68 7.81
CA PHE A 314 -13.82 15.53 6.63
C PHE A 314 -14.97 16.53 6.82
N LEU A 315 -16.01 16.22 7.61
CA LEU A 315 -17.04 17.18 7.97
C LEU A 315 -16.51 18.32 8.85
N LEU A 316 -15.59 17.98 9.76
CA LEU A 316 -15.03 18.94 10.71
C LEU A 316 -13.87 19.76 10.13
N LEU A 317 -13.12 19.18 9.19
CA LEU A 317 -11.86 19.73 8.68
C LEU A 317 -11.98 21.16 8.11
N PRO A 318 -13.02 21.51 7.31
CA PRO A 318 -13.17 22.89 6.79
C PRO A 318 -13.39 23.94 7.86
N HIS A 319 -13.84 23.54 9.05
CA HIS A 319 -14.15 24.43 10.18
C HIS A 319 -13.04 24.47 11.24
N ALA A 320 -11.99 23.69 11.05
CA ALA A 320 -10.88 23.58 11.99
C ALA A 320 -9.82 24.68 11.75
N THR A 321 -10.16 25.91 12.11
CA THR A 321 -9.24 27.06 12.01
C THR A 321 -8.07 27.01 13.00
N ASN A 322 -8.19 26.21 14.06
CA ASN A 322 -7.09 25.95 14.99
C ASN A 322 -6.09 24.97 14.37
N ALA A 323 -4.82 25.35 14.34
CA ALA A 323 -3.73 24.58 13.74
C ALA A 323 -3.60 23.17 14.31
N ALA A 324 -3.69 23.01 15.65
CA ALA A 324 -3.58 21.72 16.30
C ALA A 324 -4.77 20.80 16.00
N LEU A 325 -5.99 21.36 15.98
CA LEU A 325 -7.20 20.61 15.64
C LEU A 325 -7.15 20.15 14.19
N PHE A 326 -6.77 21.05 13.25
CA PHE A 326 -6.64 20.68 11.85
C PHE A 326 -5.63 19.54 11.66
N PHE A 327 -4.47 19.65 12.30
CA PHE A 327 -3.45 18.60 12.26
C PHE A 327 -3.97 17.27 12.82
N ALA A 328 -4.67 17.28 13.95
CA ALA A 328 -5.23 16.08 14.57
C ALA A 328 -6.25 15.37 13.65
N LEU A 329 -7.17 16.13 13.05
CA LEU A 329 -8.15 15.62 12.10
C LEU A 329 -7.47 15.04 10.84
N ALA A 330 -6.50 15.76 10.30
CA ALA A 330 -5.69 15.29 9.17
C ALA A 330 -4.92 14.01 9.51
N ALA A 331 -4.33 13.92 10.72
CA ALA A 331 -3.63 12.74 11.19
C ALA A 331 -4.53 11.49 11.25
N VAL A 332 -5.78 11.65 11.71
CA VAL A 332 -6.78 10.57 11.72
C VAL A 332 -7.11 10.13 10.29
N ILE A 333 -7.30 11.05 9.36
CA ILE A 333 -7.57 10.72 7.95
C ILE A 333 -6.40 9.93 7.35
N TYR A 334 -5.15 10.38 7.56
CA TYR A 334 -3.96 9.68 7.08
C TYR A 334 -3.79 8.29 7.70
N LEU A 335 -4.11 8.16 8.99
CA LEU A 335 -4.09 6.89 9.72
C LEU A 335 -5.11 5.90 9.11
N CYS A 336 -6.34 6.34 8.86
CA CYS A 336 -7.40 5.52 8.27
C CYS A 336 -7.10 5.16 6.81
N TYR A 337 -6.55 6.09 6.02
CA TYR A 337 -6.08 5.83 4.66
C TYR A 337 -5.04 4.70 4.65
N GLY A 338 -4.01 4.82 5.48
CA GLY A 338 -2.99 3.79 5.63
C GLY A 338 -3.59 2.46 6.09
N GLY A 339 -4.51 2.52 7.06
CA GLY A 339 -5.21 1.35 7.60
C GLY A 339 -5.88 0.50 6.54
N GLY A 340 -6.50 1.11 5.53
CA GLY A 340 -7.11 0.41 4.40
C GLY A 340 -6.12 -0.47 3.65
N PHE A 341 -4.93 0.04 3.36
CA PHE A 341 -3.86 -0.72 2.70
C PHE A 341 -3.28 -1.83 3.58
N GLY A 342 -3.15 -1.61 4.88
CA GLY A 342 -2.64 -2.62 5.80
C GLY A 342 -3.62 -3.77 6.01
N THR A 343 -4.92 -3.46 6.08
CA THR A 343 -5.98 -4.42 6.41
C THR A 343 -6.45 -5.22 5.19
N MET A 344 -6.53 -4.61 4.00
CA MET A 344 -7.13 -5.22 2.81
C MET A 344 -6.44 -6.52 2.35
N PRO A 345 -5.09 -6.62 2.30
CA PRO A 345 -4.45 -7.86 1.86
C PRO A 345 -4.75 -9.05 2.79
N ALA A 346 -4.77 -8.80 4.12
CA ALA A 346 -5.15 -9.83 5.08
C ALA A 346 -6.62 -10.23 4.93
N THR A 347 -7.50 -9.26 4.66
CA THR A 347 -8.92 -9.49 4.37
C THR A 347 -9.09 -10.35 3.12
N ALA A 348 -8.39 -10.02 2.03
CA ALA A 348 -8.42 -10.82 0.81
C ALA A 348 -7.94 -12.27 1.07
N GLY A 349 -6.89 -12.44 1.89
CA GLY A 349 -6.42 -13.75 2.31
C GLY A 349 -7.44 -14.53 3.15
N ASP A 350 -8.19 -13.85 4.03
CA ASP A 350 -9.26 -14.46 4.82
C ASP A 350 -10.45 -14.90 3.94
N PHE A 351 -10.79 -14.10 2.91
CA PHE A 351 -11.94 -14.36 2.01
C PHE A 351 -11.63 -15.41 0.94
N PHE A 352 -10.45 -15.38 0.33
CA PHE A 352 -10.14 -16.16 -0.87
C PHE A 352 -9.01 -17.18 -0.67
N GLY A 353 -8.40 -17.21 0.52
CA GLY A 353 -7.22 -18.03 0.79
C GLY A 353 -5.93 -17.37 0.32
N VAL A 354 -4.80 -17.93 0.77
CA VAL A 354 -3.46 -17.33 0.54
C VAL A 354 -2.69 -17.97 -0.61
N LYS A 355 -3.20 -19.05 -1.20
CA LYS A 355 -2.54 -19.76 -2.31
C LYS A 355 -2.23 -18.82 -3.48
N ASN A 356 -3.25 -18.05 -3.90
CA ASN A 356 -3.16 -17.11 -5.00
C ASN A 356 -3.30 -15.64 -4.51
N ALA A 357 -2.80 -15.34 -3.30
CA ALA A 357 -2.94 -14.03 -2.68
C ALA A 357 -2.33 -12.91 -3.51
N GLY A 358 -1.21 -13.17 -4.19
CA GLY A 358 -0.55 -12.22 -5.07
C GLY A 358 -1.44 -11.83 -6.26
N ALA A 359 -2.01 -12.81 -6.95
CA ALA A 359 -2.87 -12.57 -8.11
C ALA A 359 -4.19 -11.89 -7.71
N ILE A 360 -4.81 -12.32 -6.60
CA ILE A 360 -6.13 -11.81 -6.17
C ILE A 360 -6.01 -10.37 -5.63
N TYR A 361 -5.08 -10.13 -4.71
CA TYR A 361 -4.88 -8.79 -4.14
C TYR A 361 -4.21 -7.85 -5.14
N GLY A 362 -3.28 -8.35 -5.97
CA GLY A 362 -2.67 -7.56 -7.04
C GLY A 362 -3.69 -6.98 -8.01
N ALA A 363 -4.79 -7.71 -8.30
CA ALA A 363 -5.91 -7.18 -9.06
C ALA A 363 -6.73 -6.14 -8.27
N MET A 364 -6.86 -6.29 -6.93
CA MET A 364 -7.58 -5.30 -6.09
C MET A 364 -6.88 -3.94 -6.01
N ILE A 365 -5.59 -3.87 -6.32
CA ILE A 365 -4.84 -2.60 -6.36
C ILE A 365 -5.37 -1.64 -7.44
N ILE A 366 -6.22 -2.10 -8.37
CA ILE A 366 -7.00 -1.20 -9.23
C ILE A 366 -7.77 -0.15 -8.40
N GLY A 367 -8.22 -0.53 -7.19
CA GLY A 367 -8.88 0.39 -6.26
C GLY A 367 -7.99 1.56 -5.83
N TRP A 368 -6.68 1.35 -5.72
CA TRP A 368 -5.74 2.43 -5.45
C TRP A 368 -5.63 3.38 -6.64
N SER A 369 -5.46 2.86 -7.86
CA SER A 369 -5.36 3.69 -9.06
C SER A 369 -6.64 4.47 -9.32
N LEU A 370 -7.81 3.86 -9.17
CA LEU A 370 -9.10 4.54 -9.31
C LEU A 370 -9.31 5.60 -8.23
N GLY A 371 -9.16 5.25 -6.97
CA GLY A 371 -9.34 6.18 -5.85
C GLY A 371 -8.31 7.31 -5.88
N GLY A 372 -7.08 7.00 -6.32
CA GLY A 372 -5.98 7.96 -6.48
C GLY A 372 -6.24 9.03 -7.54
N VAL A 373 -7.06 8.74 -8.53
CA VAL A 373 -7.50 9.72 -9.55
C VAL A 373 -8.79 10.42 -9.13
N VAL A 374 -9.78 9.65 -8.68
CA VAL A 374 -11.13 10.17 -8.38
C VAL A 374 -11.11 11.17 -7.21
N GLY A 375 -10.39 10.87 -6.12
CA GLY A 375 -10.34 11.74 -4.94
C GLY A 375 -9.84 13.16 -5.24
N PRO A 376 -8.62 13.32 -5.78
CA PRO A 376 -8.08 14.61 -6.18
C PRO A 376 -8.94 15.34 -7.22
N GLN A 377 -9.52 14.63 -8.18
CA GLN A 377 -10.40 15.22 -9.21
C GLN A 377 -11.69 15.79 -8.61
N ILE A 378 -12.31 15.11 -7.65
CA ILE A 378 -13.48 15.64 -6.93
C ILE A 378 -13.09 16.92 -6.22
N VAL A 379 -12.00 16.88 -5.44
CA VAL A 379 -11.60 18.04 -4.62
C VAL A 379 -11.18 19.22 -5.47
N SER A 380 -10.34 19.01 -6.49
CA SER A 380 -9.84 20.09 -7.35
C SER A 380 -10.95 20.81 -8.12
N ARG A 381 -11.97 20.07 -8.57
CA ARG A 381 -13.12 20.66 -9.28
C ARG A 381 -14.07 21.42 -8.34
N LEU A 382 -14.18 20.99 -7.08
CA LEU A 382 -15.11 21.57 -6.13
C LEU A 382 -14.53 22.72 -5.30
N ILE A 383 -13.20 22.83 -5.18
CA ILE A 383 -12.58 23.97 -4.48
C ILE A 383 -12.90 25.28 -5.20
N GLY A 384 -12.96 25.28 -6.53
CA GLY A 384 -13.32 26.46 -7.32
C GLY A 384 -12.33 27.62 -7.22
N ALA A 385 -12.73 28.79 -7.77
CA ALA A 385 -11.91 29.99 -7.78
C ALA A 385 -11.80 30.66 -6.41
N ASP A 386 -12.78 30.48 -5.56
CA ASP A 386 -12.93 31.08 -4.22
C ASP A 386 -12.19 30.30 -3.12
N LYS A 387 -11.45 29.25 -3.48
CA LYS A 387 -10.72 28.35 -2.56
C LYS A 387 -11.62 27.77 -1.45
N GLY A 388 -12.90 27.55 -1.75
CA GLY A 388 -13.91 27.04 -0.81
C GLY A 388 -13.74 25.53 -0.57
N TYR A 389 -13.01 25.12 0.48
CA TYR A 389 -12.80 23.71 0.84
C TYR A 389 -14.05 23.03 1.38
N THR A 390 -15.00 23.77 1.95
CA THR A 390 -16.19 23.22 2.63
C THR A 390 -16.97 22.28 1.71
N ARG A 391 -17.33 22.74 0.50
CA ARG A 391 -18.09 21.93 -0.45
C ARG A 391 -17.32 20.66 -0.86
N ALA A 392 -16.03 20.78 -1.14
CA ALA A 392 -15.18 19.69 -1.54
C ALA A 392 -15.08 18.61 -0.44
N TYR A 393 -14.75 19.03 0.79
CA TYR A 393 -14.57 18.10 1.90
C TYR A 393 -15.88 17.53 2.43
N THR A 394 -16.99 18.29 2.40
CA THR A 394 -18.31 17.72 2.71
C THR A 394 -18.71 16.65 1.70
N THR A 395 -18.42 16.84 0.41
CA THR A 395 -18.69 15.81 -0.61
C THR A 395 -17.89 14.53 -0.32
N ILE A 396 -16.61 14.64 -0.01
CA ILE A 396 -15.77 13.49 0.38
C ILE A 396 -16.29 12.82 1.67
N ALA A 397 -16.72 13.62 2.64
CA ALA A 397 -17.31 13.13 3.88
C ALA A 397 -18.55 12.28 3.64
N VAL A 398 -19.48 12.76 2.80
CA VAL A 398 -20.69 12.03 2.43
C VAL A 398 -20.32 10.71 1.74
N ILE A 399 -19.39 10.75 0.78
CA ILE A 399 -18.91 9.54 0.11
C ILE A 399 -18.36 8.54 1.13
N ALA A 400 -17.50 8.96 2.05
CA ALA A 400 -16.92 8.09 3.07
C ALA A 400 -17.97 7.51 4.02
N LEU A 401 -18.89 8.33 4.52
CA LEU A 401 -19.96 7.90 5.44
C LEU A 401 -20.93 6.91 4.76
N VAL A 402 -21.36 7.19 3.52
CA VAL A 402 -22.21 6.28 2.77
C VAL A 402 -21.49 4.96 2.49
N SER A 403 -20.18 5.04 2.25
CA SER A 403 -19.34 3.86 1.99
C SER A 403 -19.24 2.89 3.19
N MET A 404 -19.50 3.35 4.43
CA MET A 404 -19.56 2.48 5.61
C MET A 404 -20.58 1.35 5.49
N VAL A 405 -21.58 1.51 4.62
CA VAL A 405 -22.59 0.50 4.38
C VAL A 405 -22.02 -0.74 3.68
N LEU A 406 -21.01 -0.60 2.83
CA LEU A 406 -20.41 -1.71 2.07
C LEU A 406 -19.82 -2.82 2.95
N PRO A 407 -18.98 -2.51 3.97
CA PRO A 407 -18.48 -3.54 4.86
C PRO A 407 -19.57 -4.30 5.62
N LEU A 408 -20.70 -3.65 5.94
CA LEU A 408 -21.82 -4.29 6.66
C LEU A 408 -22.50 -5.42 5.83
N PHE A 409 -22.50 -5.28 4.50
CA PHE A 409 -23.03 -6.28 3.60
C PHE A 409 -21.98 -7.27 3.09
N THR A 410 -20.70 -7.02 3.35
CA THR A 410 -19.60 -7.86 2.87
C THR A 410 -19.40 -9.06 3.81
N ARG A 411 -19.86 -10.22 3.36
CA ARG A 411 -19.76 -11.50 4.09
C ARG A 411 -18.82 -12.46 3.37
N LEU A 412 -18.26 -13.42 4.11
CA LEU A 412 -17.44 -14.49 3.52
C LEU A 412 -18.25 -15.24 2.43
N PRO A 413 -17.58 -15.73 1.37
CA PRO A 413 -18.21 -16.60 0.39
C PRO A 413 -18.86 -17.83 1.03
N LYS A 414 -20.00 -18.30 0.49
CA LYS A 414 -20.81 -19.37 1.11
C LYS A 414 -20.06 -20.69 1.27
N ASP A 415 -19.25 -21.06 0.31
CA ASP A 415 -18.38 -22.25 0.35
C ASP A 415 -17.32 -22.17 1.48
N ARG A 416 -16.83 -20.97 1.79
CA ARG A 416 -15.93 -20.76 2.93
C ARG A 416 -16.67 -20.88 4.27
N VAL A 417 -17.92 -20.47 4.32
CA VAL A 417 -18.77 -20.64 5.51
C VAL A 417 -19.11 -22.12 5.70
N ALA A 418 -19.40 -22.86 4.62
CA ALA A 418 -19.67 -24.29 4.68
C ALA A 418 -18.48 -25.12 5.18
N VAL A 419 -17.25 -24.80 4.72
CA VAL A 419 -16.02 -25.42 5.21
C VAL A 419 -15.80 -25.11 6.71
N ALA A 420 -16.12 -23.89 7.16
CA ALA A 420 -16.05 -23.52 8.56
C ALA A 420 -17.04 -24.31 9.42
N ALA A 421 -18.29 -24.48 8.96
CA ALA A 421 -19.34 -25.21 9.65
C ALA A 421 -19.05 -26.73 9.71
N GLY A 422 -18.64 -27.34 8.59
CA GLY A 422 -18.33 -28.77 8.54
C GLY A 422 -17.13 -29.21 9.41
N HIS A 423 -16.24 -28.29 9.77
CA HIS A 423 -15.15 -28.56 10.72
C HIS A 423 -15.56 -28.32 12.18
N ALA A 424 -16.65 -27.60 12.43
CA ALA A 424 -17.19 -27.41 13.78
C ALA A 424 -17.96 -28.64 14.28
N ASP A 425 -18.51 -29.46 13.37
CA ASP A 425 -19.30 -30.63 13.68
C ASP A 425 -18.50 -31.93 13.87
N VAL A 426 -17.15 -31.90 13.73
CA VAL A 426 -16.30 -33.06 14.04
C VAL A 426 -15.97 -33.09 15.52
N PRO A 427 -16.52 -34.00 16.31
CA PRO A 427 -16.25 -34.10 17.74
C PRO A 427 -14.74 -34.25 18.01
N ALA A 428 -14.27 -33.59 19.04
CA ALA A 428 -12.84 -33.60 19.48
C ALA A 428 -12.25 -35.01 19.75
N GLY A 429 -13.07 -36.05 19.73
CA GLY A 429 -12.69 -37.46 19.96
C GLY A 429 -12.32 -38.27 18.72
N ALA A 430 -12.49 -37.75 17.49
CA ALA A 430 -12.18 -38.47 16.27
C ALA A 430 -10.78 -38.18 15.69
N ARG A 431 -9.92 -37.48 16.44
CA ARG A 431 -8.53 -37.23 16.07
C ARG A 431 -7.61 -38.26 16.76
N ARG A 432 -7.56 -39.43 16.19
CA ARG A 432 -6.46 -40.40 16.48
C ARG A 432 -5.62 -40.60 15.24
#